data_24301f8293e86eccde9fc7e7d83c6c4b
#
_entry.id   24301f8293e86eccde9fc7e7d83c6c4b
#
_cell.length_a   1.000
_cell.length_b   1.000
_cell.length_c   1.000
_cell.angle_alpha   90.00
_cell.angle_beta   90.00
_cell.angle_gamma   90.00
#
_symmetry.space_group_name_H-M   'P 1'
#
loop_
_entity.id
_entity.type
_entity.pdbx_description
1 polymer ?
#
loop_
_entity_poly.entity_id
_entity_poly.type
_entity_poly.pdbx_seq_one_letter_code
_entity_poly.pdbx_strand_id
1 'polypeptide(L)'
;MEEIKLSDGSIIAMVVRKSFNKEGNNFLSDDIFPLQVGVNSYEKGYKIRSHFHQKRAFVVNKIQEVLYFKSGSALVFLYDLNRKLVASVNLFAGDLIFFVDGGHGLEMFDDTTIIEVKQGPYLGKDKDKELIE
;
A
#
# COMPACT_ATOMS: atom_id res chain seq x y z
N MET A 1 -2.40 -3.57 -12.33
CA MET A 1 -2.77 -3.37 -10.92
C MET A 1 -3.87 -4.34 -10.54
N GLU A 2 -3.73 -4.97 -9.38
CA GLU A 2 -4.70 -5.93 -8.85
C GLU A 2 -5.41 -5.33 -7.65
N GLU A 3 -6.73 -5.39 -7.62
CA GLU A 3 -7.53 -4.99 -6.47
C GLU A 3 -8.04 -6.21 -5.73
N ILE A 4 -7.88 -6.23 -4.40
CA ILE A 4 -8.43 -7.27 -3.53
C ILE A 4 -9.61 -6.67 -2.80
N LYS A 5 -10.80 -7.26 -3.05
CA LYS A 5 -12.07 -6.74 -2.59
C LYS A 5 -12.76 -7.70 -1.63
N LEU A 6 -13.53 -7.15 -0.71
CA LEU A 6 -14.51 -7.88 0.09
C LEU A 6 -15.76 -8.19 -0.74
N SER A 7 -16.64 -9.02 -0.19
CA SER A 7 -17.89 -9.41 -0.85
C SER A 7 -18.83 -8.23 -1.15
N ASP A 8 -18.76 -7.16 -0.38
CA ASP A 8 -19.51 -5.92 -0.61
C ASP A 8 -18.92 -5.00 -1.68
N GLY A 9 -17.78 -5.39 -2.28
CA GLY A 9 -17.09 -4.62 -3.30
C GLY A 9 -16.07 -3.61 -2.78
N SER A 10 -15.96 -3.43 -1.47
CA SER A 10 -14.95 -2.55 -0.89
C SER A 10 -13.54 -3.11 -1.08
N ILE A 11 -12.59 -2.22 -1.38
CA ILE A 11 -11.19 -2.58 -1.58
C ILE A 11 -10.48 -2.62 -0.23
N ILE A 12 -9.78 -3.72 0.05
CA ILE A 12 -8.94 -3.85 1.24
C ILE A 12 -7.45 -3.75 0.93
N ALA A 13 -7.06 -4.09 -0.29
CA ALA A 13 -5.67 -3.95 -0.73
C ALA A 13 -5.57 -3.80 -2.24
N MET A 14 -4.47 -3.21 -2.67
CA MET A 14 -4.13 -3.05 -4.08
C MET A 14 -2.69 -3.52 -4.30
N VAL A 15 -2.45 -4.30 -5.34
CA VAL A 15 -1.11 -4.78 -5.69
C VAL A 15 -0.67 -4.16 -7.00
N VAL A 16 0.50 -3.56 -6.99
CA VAL A 16 1.16 -3.02 -8.17
C VAL A 16 2.38 -3.87 -8.45
N ARG A 17 2.32 -4.68 -9.51
CA ARG A 17 3.44 -5.54 -9.88
C ARG A 17 4.58 -4.73 -10.47
N LYS A 18 5.80 -5.22 -10.32
CA LYS A 18 7.01 -4.62 -10.90
C LYS A 18 6.84 -4.31 -12.39
N SER A 19 6.13 -5.16 -13.11
CA SER A 19 5.88 -5.00 -14.55
C SER A 19 4.88 -3.92 -14.90
N PHE A 20 4.12 -3.41 -13.93
CA PHE A 20 3.13 -2.37 -14.19
C PHE A 20 3.83 -1.08 -14.60
N ASN A 21 3.43 -0.55 -15.74
CA ASN A 21 3.93 0.71 -16.27
C ASN A 21 2.82 1.42 -17.03
N LYS A 22 2.68 2.71 -16.77
CA LYS A 22 1.72 3.56 -17.48
C LYS A 22 2.34 4.95 -17.62
N GLU A 23 2.33 5.46 -18.84
CA GLU A 23 2.91 6.75 -19.17
C GLU A 23 2.20 7.90 -18.44
N GLY A 24 2.97 8.90 -18.02
CA GLY A 24 2.47 10.09 -17.36
C GLY A 24 2.31 9.93 -15.85
N ASN A 25 1.47 10.78 -15.29
CA ASN A 25 1.18 10.82 -13.85
C ASN A 25 -0.14 10.09 -13.60
N ASN A 26 -0.08 8.97 -12.90
CA ASN A 26 -1.23 8.11 -12.68
C ASN A 26 -1.39 7.81 -11.20
N PHE A 27 -2.39 8.38 -10.55
CA PHE A 27 -2.84 7.95 -9.24
C PHE A 27 -3.76 6.75 -9.39
N LEU A 28 -3.45 5.69 -8.65
CA LEU A 28 -4.16 4.40 -8.71
C LEU A 28 -5.19 4.27 -7.58
N SER A 29 -4.98 5.01 -6.49
CA SER A 29 -5.86 5.02 -5.33
C SER A 29 -7.07 5.92 -5.54
N ASP A 30 -8.17 5.62 -4.85
CA ASP A 30 -9.33 6.49 -4.80
C ASP A 30 -8.96 7.84 -4.19
N ASP A 31 -9.47 8.94 -4.77
CA ASP A 31 -9.17 10.30 -4.36
C ASP A 31 -9.50 10.61 -2.90
N ILE A 32 -10.44 9.87 -2.32
CA ILE A 32 -10.86 10.04 -0.92
C ILE A 32 -9.96 9.33 0.09
N PHE A 33 -9.05 8.47 -0.36
CA PHE A 33 -8.14 7.78 0.56
C PHE A 33 -7.17 8.77 1.20
N PRO A 34 -6.89 8.62 2.50
CA PRO A 34 -5.95 9.52 3.19
C PRO A 34 -4.50 9.36 2.73
N LEU A 35 -4.17 8.22 2.11
CA LEU A 35 -2.88 8.00 1.49
C LEU A 35 -3.09 7.76 0.00
N GLN A 36 -2.32 8.45 -0.84
CA GLN A 36 -2.41 8.33 -2.28
C GLN A 36 -1.23 7.55 -2.83
N VAL A 37 -1.50 6.60 -3.72
CA VAL A 37 -0.47 5.81 -4.42
C VAL A 37 -0.58 6.08 -5.91
N GLY A 38 0.52 6.48 -6.51
CA GLY A 38 0.61 6.71 -7.94
C GLY A 38 1.81 6.02 -8.57
N VAL A 39 1.70 5.68 -9.84
CA VAL A 39 2.81 5.22 -10.67
C VAL A 39 2.99 6.22 -11.79
N ASN A 40 4.15 6.84 -11.82
CA ASN A 40 4.45 7.92 -12.75
C ASN A 40 5.62 7.51 -13.63
N SER A 41 5.46 7.67 -14.94
CA SER A 41 6.49 7.35 -15.92
C SER A 41 6.67 8.52 -16.88
N TYR A 42 7.92 8.97 -17.02
CA TYR A 42 8.26 10.13 -17.82
C TYR A 42 9.41 9.82 -18.75
N GLU A 43 9.40 10.45 -19.91
CA GLU A 43 10.51 10.38 -20.84
C GLU A 43 11.72 11.17 -20.34
N LYS A 44 12.90 10.81 -20.83
CA LYS A 44 14.14 11.55 -20.54
C LYS A 44 13.98 13.04 -20.92
N GLY A 45 14.33 13.92 -20.00
CA GLY A 45 14.26 15.35 -20.17
C GLY A 45 12.93 15.99 -19.79
N TYR A 46 11.91 15.20 -19.48
CA TYR A 46 10.67 15.74 -18.91
C TYR A 46 10.96 16.49 -17.61
N LYS A 47 10.35 17.63 -17.43
CA LYS A 47 10.54 18.46 -16.23
C LYS A 47 9.24 18.61 -15.46
N ILE A 48 9.24 18.15 -14.23
CA ILE A 48 8.19 18.49 -13.28
C ILE A 48 8.53 19.87 -12.73
N ARG A 49 7.62 20.84 -12.89
CA ARG A 49 7.85 22.21 -12.38
C ARG A 49 7.99 22.16 -10.87
N SER A 50 9.02 22.84 -10.36
CA SER A 50 9.25 22.94 -8.91
C SER A 50 8.04 23.58 -8.24
N HIS A 51 7.58 23.01 -7.13
CA HIS A 51 6.36 23.43 -6.46
C HIS A 51 6.41 23.13 -4.98
N PHE A 52 5.54 23.80 -4.24
CA PHE A 52 5.19 23.46 -2.87
C PHE A 52 3.82 22.82 -2.85
N HIS A 53 3.61 21.85 -1.95
CA HIS A 53 2.26 21.40 -1.62
C HIS A 53 1.63 22.41 -0.64
N GLN A 54 0.37 22.73 -0.87
CA GLN A 54 -0.37 23.63 0.01
C GLN A 54 -0.60 22.97 1.37
N LYS A 55 -0.39 23.70 2.44
CA LYS A 55 -0.65 23.22 3.79
C LYS A 55 -2.16 23.11 4.02
N ARG A 56 -2.56 22.03 4.63
CA ARG A 56 -3.94 21.84 5.07
C ARG A 56 -3.98 20.84 6.22
N ALA A 57 -5.05 20.87 7.01
CA ALA A 57 -5.28 19.91 8.05
C ALA A 57 -5.94 18.65 7.46
N PHE A 58 -5.54 17.49 7.98
CA PHE A 58 -6.11 16.20 7.62
C PHE A 58 -6.67 15.53 8.86
N VAL A 59 -7.83 14.90 8.73
CA VAL A 59 -8.35 13.97 9.71
C VAL A 59 -8.10 12.56 9.16
N VAL A 60 -7.29 11.79 9.86
CA VAL A 60 -6.97 10.40 9.50
C VAL A 60 -7.54 9.50 10.60
N ASN A 61 -8.58 8.75 10.28
CA ASN A 61 -9.27 7.87 11.21
C ASN A 61 -8.96 6.38 10.99
N LYS A 62 -8.16 6.06 9.99
CA LYS A 62 -7.62 4.72 9.78
C LYS A 62 -6.21 4.81 9.18
N ILE A 63 -5.36 3.86 9.56
CA ILE A 63 -4.02 3.78 9.00
C ILE A 63 -4.07 3.03 7.68
N GLN A 64 -3.50 3.64 6.64
CA GLN A 64 -3.19 2.99 5.38
C GLN A 64 -1.68 2.85 5.27
N GLU A 65 -1.23 1.81 4.60
CA GLU A 65 0.18 1.45 4.58
C GLU A 65 0.58 0.95 3.20
N VAL A 66 1.76 1.33 2.77
CA VAL A 66 2.37 0.84 1.53
C VAL A 66 3.62 0.06 1.88
N LEU A 67 3.75 -1.14 1.34
CA LEU A 67 4.97 -1.93 1.37
C LEU A 67 5.52 -2.07 -0.04
N TYR A 68 6.75 -1.62 -0.24
CA TYR A 68 7.49 -1.85 -1.48
C TYR A 68 8.58 -2.89 -1.22
N PHE A 69 8.54 -3.97 -1.98
CA PHE A 69 9.51 -5.06 -1.87
C PHE A 69 10.76 -4.73 -2.66
N LYS A 70 11.79 -4.26 -1.95
CA LYS A 70 13.07 -3.94 -2.56
C LYS A 70 13.81 -5.20 -3.00
N SER A 71 13.72 -6.27 -2.19
CA SER A 71 14.30 -7.58 -2.48
C SER A 71 13.52 -8.67 -1.74
N GLY A 72 13.70 -9.92 -2.17
CA GLY A 72 13.09 -11.08 -1.53
C GLY A 72 11.68 -11.38 -2.01
N SER A 73 10.95 -12.12 -1.21
CA SER A 73 9.57 -12.53 -1.49
C SER A 73 8.81 -12.88 -0.23
N ALA A 74 7.50 -12.71 -0.27
CA ALA A 74 6.62 -13.02 0.85
C ALA A 74 5.25 -13.46 0.38
N LEU A 75 4.56 -14.22 1.23
CA LEU A 75 3.13 -14.43 1.16
C LEU A 75 2.46 -13.44 2.10
N VAL A 76 1.53 -12.66 1.57
CA VAL A 76 0.73 -11.70 2.33
C VAL A 76 -0.64 -12.27 2.59
N PHE A 77 -1.07 -12.24 3.84
CA PHE A 77 -2.41 -12.66 4.27
C PHE A 77 -3.27 -11.43 4.49
N LEU A 78 -4.49 -11.45 3.98
CA LEU A 78 -5.42 -10.34 4.07
C LEU A 78 -6.69 -10.75 4.81
N TYR A 79 -7.08 -9.95 5.78
CA TYR A 79 -8.20 -10.20 6.67
C TYR A 79 -9.26 -9.11 6.53
N ASP A 80 -10.52 -9.50 6.62
CA ASP A 80 -11.63 -8.55 6.67
C ASP A 80 -11.73 -7.88 8.05
N LEU A 81 -12.71 -6.99 8.21
CA LEU A 81 -12.94 -6.27 9.47
C LEU A 81 -13.45 -7.17 10.60
N ASN A 82 -13.85 -8.39 10.29
CA ASN A 82 -14.24 -9.42 11.24
C ASN A 82 -13.10 -10.39 11.58
N ARG A 83 -11.87 -10.05 11.17
CA ARG A 83 -10.66 -10.82 11.42
C ARG A 83 -10.62 -12.18 10.69
N LYS A 84 -11.42 -12.34 9.64
CA LYS A 84 -11.40 -13.53 8.79
C LYS A 84 -10.41 -13.37 7.66
N LEU A 85 -9.62 -14.41 7.41
CA LEU A 85 -8.76 -14.50 6.24
C LEU A 85 -9.62 -14.56 4.97
N VAL A 86 -9.45 -13.58 4.08
CA VAL A 86 -10.23 -13.48 2.83
C VAL A 86 -9.40 -13.68 1.59
N ALA A 87 -8.09 -13.45 1.66
CA ALA A 87 -7.21 -13.65 0.52
C ALA A 87 -5.76 -13.78 0.96
N SER A 88 -4.94 -14.34 0.09
CA SER A 88 -3.50 -14.29 0.19
C SER A 88 -2.89 -13.98 -1.17
N VAL A 89 -1.74 -13.32 -1.17
CA VAL A 89 -1.05 -12.94 -2.41
C VAL A 89 0.45 -13.06 -2.23
N ASN A 90 1.13 -13.63 -3.23
CA ASN A 90 2.58 -13.68 -3.27
C ASN A 90 3.12 -12.36 -3.82
N LEU A 91 4.11 -11.79 -3.16
CA LEU A 91 4.82 -10.60 -3.59
C LEU A 91 6.31 -10.89 -3.77
N PHE A 92 6.89 -10.27 -4.77
CA PHE A 92 8.28 -10.45 -5.17
C PHE A 92 8.99 -9.11 -5.27
N ALA A 93 10.32 -9.14 -5.39
CA ALA A 93 11.11 -7.93 -5.55
C ALA A 93 10.58 -7.03 -6.68
N GLY A 94 10.39 -5.75 -6.38
CA GLY A 94 9.82 -4.77 -7.29
C GLY A 94 8.30 -4.61 -7.21
N ASP A 95 7.62 -5.49 -6.50
CA ASP A 95 6.17 -5.37 -6.27
C ASP A 95 5.88 -4.40 -5.11
N LEU A 96 4.70 -3.81 -5.16
CA LEU A 96 4.17 -2.93 -4.12
C LEU A 96 2.78 -3.40 -3.72
N ILE A 97 2.49 -3.40 -2.43
CA ILE A 97 1.14 -3.59 -1.91
C ILE A 97 0.71 -2.36 -1.11
N PHE A 98 -0.52 -1.94 -1.32
CA PHE A 98 -1.16 -0.87 -0.60
C PHE A 98 -2.32 -1.45 0.22
N PHE A 99 -2.17 -1.41 1.54
CA PHE A 99 -3.23 -1.84 2.46
C PHE A 99 -4.18 -0.67 2.70
N VAL A 100 -5.40 -0.83 2.24
CA VAL A 100 -6.44 0.21 2.30
C VAL A 100 -7.24 0.09 3.59
N ASP A 101 -7.62 -1.13 3.96
CA ASP A 101 -8.42 -1.41 5.15
C ASP A 101 -8.26 -2.89 5.58
N GLY A 102 -8.87 -3.27 6.69
CA GLY A 102 -8.77 -4.62 7.21
C GLY A 102 -7.43 -4.92 7.87
N GLY A 103 -7.14 -6.19 8.03
CA GLY A 103 -5.89 -6.67 8.63
C GLY A 103 -4.97 -7.35 7.63
N HIS A 104 -3.70 -7.45 7.98
CA HIS A 104 -2.73 -8.15 7.16
C HIS A 104 -1.64 -8.80 8.00
N GLY A 105 -1.03 -9.82 7.42
CA GLY A 105 0.17 -10.48 7.95
C GLY A 105 1.06 -10.91 6.80
N LEU A 106 2.31 -11.22 7.09
CA LEU A 106 3.27 -11.64 6.09
C LEU A 106 4.12 -12.81 6.60
N GLU A 107 4.45 -13.70 5.68
CA GLU A 107 5.44 -14.73 5.89
C GLU A 107 6.51 -14.60 4.80
N MET A 108 7.77 -14.43 5.21
CA MET A 108 8.88 -14.27 4.28
C MET A 108 9.33 -15.63 3.77
N PHE A 109 9.51 -15.78 2.45
CA PHE A 109 10.01 -17.00 1.84
C PHE A 109 11.51 -16.93 1.53
N ASP A 110 12.06 -15.73 1.48
CA ASP A 110 13.47 -15.45 1.29
C ASP A 110 13.90 -14.36 2.27
N ASP A 111 15.20 -14.07 2.32
CA ASP A 111 15.68 -12.84 2.95
C ASP A 111 15.05 -11.66 2.22
N THR A 112 14.33 -10.82 2.94
CA THR A 112 13.46 -9.80 2.34
C THR A 112 13.72 -8.43 2.94
N THR A 113 13.86 -7.43 2.06
CA THR A 113 13.93 -6.01 2.46
C THR A 113 12.72 -5.29 1.91
N ILE A 114 12.00 -4.62 2.79
CA ILE A 114 10.76 -3.90 2.48
C ILE A 114 10.93 -2.43 2.86
N ILE A 115 10.48 -1.53 1.99
CA ILE A 115 10.30 -0.12 2.32
C ILE A 115 8.83 0.08 2.68
N GLU A 116 8.59 0.55 3.90
CA GLU A 116 7.27 0.79 4.46
C GLU A 116 6.96 2.28 4.52
N VAL A 117 5.78 2.67 4.05
CA VAL A 117 5.27 4.04 4.12
C VAL A 117 3.87 4.01 4.73
N LYS A 118 3.67 4.77 5.80
CA LYS A 118 2.35 4.91 6.44
C LYS A 118 2.22 6.28 7.08
N GLN A 119 0.99 6.64 7.47
CA GLN A 119 0.78 7.89 8.19
C GLN A 119 1.52 7.88 9.53
N GLY A 120 2.11 9.05 9.87
CA GLY A 120 2.64 9.34 11.20
C GLY A 120 1.67 10.25 11.97
N PRO A 121 2.04 10.62 13.20
CA PRO A 121 3.26 10.22 13.92
C PRO A 121 3.20 8.79 14.45
N TYR A 122 4.37 8.20 14.69
CA TYR A 122 4.47 6.86 15.28
C TYR A 122 4.47 6.95 16.81
N LEU A 123 3.50 6.28 17.43
CA LEU A 123 3.29 6.32 18.89
C LEU A 123 3.72 5.04 19.62
N GLY A 124 4.38 4.12 18.91
CA GLY A 124 4.82 2.83 19.45
C GLY A 124 3.91 1.68 19.03
N LYS A 125 4.43 0.45 19.11
CA LYS A 125 3.71 -0.76 18.67
C LYS A 125 2.35 -0.93 19.32
N ASP A 126 2.27 -0.67 20.61
CA ASP A 126 1.05 -0.92 21.38
C ASP A 126 -0.13 -0.02 20.96
N LYS A 127 0.17 1.15 20.41
CA LYS A 127 -0.83 2.10 19.90
C LYS A 127 -1.04 2.01 18.40
N ASP A 128 -0.10 1.40 17.69
CA ASP A 128 -0.14 1.28 16.23
C ASP A 128 -0.87 0.01 15.78
N LYS A 129 -0.66 -1.10 16.48
CA LYS A 129 -1.14 -2.42 16.06
C LYS A 129 -2.02 -3.08 17.11
N GLU A 130 -3.01 -3.79 16.60
CA GLU A 130 -3.81 -4.73 17.35
C GLU A 130 -3.65 -6.11 16.71
N LEU A 131 -3.16 -7.09 17.47
CA LEU A 131 -2.91 -8.43 16.96
C LEU A 131 -4.23 -9.17 16.71
N ILE A 132 -4.29 -9.89 15.59
CA ILE A 132 -5.43 -10.73 15.24
C ILE A 132 -5.42 -12.03 16.05
N GLU A 133 -4.23 -12.52 16.36
CA GLU A 133 -3.98 -13.75 17.13
C GLU A 133 -3.49 -13.44 18.54
#